data_1224b4a511bc6999bf1f81cd141432e9
#
_entry.id   1224b4a511bc6999bf1f81cd141432e9
#
_cell.length_a   1.000
_cell.length_b   1.000
_cell.length_c   1.000
_cell.angle_alpha   90.00
_cell.angle_beta   90.00
_cell.angle_gamma   90.00
#
_symmetry.space_group_name_H-M   'P 1'
#
loop_
_entity.id
_entity.type
_entity.pdbx_description
1 polymer ?
#
loop_
_entity_poly.entity_id
_entity_poly.type
_entity_poly.pdbx_seq_one_letter_code
_entity_poly.pdbx_strand_id
1 'polypeptide(L)'
;SKGKTELRNCACEPEVQDLINFLKKLGCRINQIGKRSIDVFGVEKLKSVVHKVIFDRIEAGTYIIAAALTNGRVKITNINPKIMSTEISLLNKMNVKIIKKKHYITVTCPKKIKSVNITTRPYPGFPTDLQAQIMVLMTRAGGISTIKENIFENRFMHVSELRRMGANIKIFGNKAKIFGG
;
A
#
# COMPACT_ATOMS: atom_id res chain seq x y z
N SER A 1 -0.45 -9.50 29.30
CA SER A 1 0.59 -10.35 29.94
C SER A 1 1.24 -9.60 31.09
N LYS A 2 1.75 -10.31 32.09
CA LYS A 2 2.59 -9.75 33.12
C LYS A 2 4.04 -9.60 32.60
N GLY A 3 4.79 -8.64 33.16
CA GLY A 3 6.18 -8.44 32.80
C GLY A 3 6.43 -7.60 31.57
N LYS A 4 7.62 -7.73 30.97
CA LYS A 4 8.09 -7.02 29.77
C LYS A 4 8.15 -7.97 28.60
N THR A 5 7.62 -7.54 27.44
CA THR A 5 7.76 -8.22 26.16
C THR A 5 8.57 -7.33 25.22
N GLU A 6 9.65 -7.85 24.67
CA GLU A 6 10.48 -7.15 23.70
C GLU A 6 10.20 -7.67 22.30
N LEU A 7 9.75 -6.80 21.41
CA LEU A 7 9.54 -7.09 20.00
C LEU A 7 10.65 -6.44 19.19
N ARG A 8 11.32 -7.21 18.36
CA ARG A 8 12.42 -6.77 17.50
C ARG A 8 12.09 -7.02 16.05
N ASN A 9 12.63 -6.18 15.16
CA ASN A 9 12.35 -6.23 13.72
C ASN A 9 10.86 -6.17 13.37
N CYS A 10 10.11 -5.33 14.09
CA CYS A 10 8.67 -5.16 13.90
C CYS A 10 8.35 -4.54 12.54
N ALA A 11 7.15 -4.81 12.07
CA ALA A 11 6.49 -4.06 11.03
C ALA A 11 6.34 -2.57 11.45
N CYS A 12 6.48 -1.66 10.50
CA CYS A 12 6.41 -0.22 10.74
C CYS A 12 5.35 0.49 9.89
N GLU A 13 4.41 -0.29 9.39
CA GLU A 13 3.27 0.19 8.64
C GLU A 13 2.44 1.19 9.49
N PRO A 14 1.80 2.18 8.84
CA PRO A 14 0.96 3.16 9.53
C PRO A 14 -0.13 2.51 10.40
N GLU A 15 -0.66 1.39 9.99
CA GLU A 15 -1.66 0.58 10.71
C GLU A 15 -1.11 0.05 12.04
N VAL A 16 0.15 -0.39 12.06
CA VAL A 16 0.83 -0.82 13.28
C VAL A 16 1.02 0.35 14.25
N GLN A 17 1.40 1.53 13.72
CA GLN A 17 1.52 2.74 14.52
C GLN A 17 0.17 3.18 15.10
N ASP A 18 -0.91 3.05 14.34
CA ASP A 18 -2.26 3.36 14.79
C ASP A 18 -2.69 2.42 15.93
N LEU A 19 -2.42 1.12 15.80
CA LEU A 19 -2.64 0.13 16.87
C LEU A 19 -1.85 0.48 18.13
N ILE A 20 -0.57 0.83 18.01
CA ILE A 20 0.24 1.25 19.16
C ILE A 20 -0.38 2.47 19.85
N ASN A 21 -0.83 3.46 19.08
CA ASN A 21 -1.48 4.66 19.60
C ASN A 21 -2.79 4.32 20.31
N PHE A 22 -3.58 3.42 19.76
CA PHE A 22 -4.80 2.92 20.39
C PHE A 22 -4.51 2.23 21.72
N LEU A 23 -3.56 1.29 21.73
CA LEU A 23 -3.16 0.57 22.94
C LEU A 23 -2.61 1.50 24.03
N LYS A 24 -1.81 2.51 23.66
CA LYS A 24 -1.34 3.54 24.62
C LYS A 24 -2.51 4.33 25.24
N LYS A 25 -3.52 4.67 24.45
CA LYS A 25 -4.73 5.33 24.96
C LYS A 25 -5.49 4.44 25.94
N LEU A 26 -5.55 3.13 25.71
CA LEU A 26 -6.12 2.15 26.62
C LEU A 26 -5.36 2.04 27.97
N GLY A 27 -4.14 2.60 28.05
CA GLY A 27 -3.29 2.56 29.24
C GLY A 27 -2.12 1.59 29.14
N CYS A 28 -1.90 0.94 27.99
CA CYS A 28 -0.72 0.10 27.79
C CYS A 28 0.56 0.93 27.82
N ARG A 29 1.56 0.41 28.54
CA ARG A 29 2.91 0.98 28.56
C ARG A 29 3.70 0.40 27.41
N ILE A 30 3.89 1.19 26.34
CA ILE A 30 4.59 0.78 25.13
C ILE A 30 5.67 1.81 24.81
N ASN A 31 6.93 1.37 24.77
CA ASN A 31 8.07 2.18 24.36
C ASN A 31 8.54 1.75 22.98
N GLN A 32 8.58 2.68 22.04
CA GLN A 32 9.17 2.46 20.73
C GLN A 32 10.66 2.77 20.79
N ILE A 33 11.50 1.76 20.52
CA ILE A 33 12.96 1.88 20.54
C ILE A 33 13.45 1.85 19.10
N GLY A 34 13.72 3.05 18.56
CA GLY A 34 14.05 3.20 17.15
C GLY A 34 12.86 2.89 16.24
N LYS A 35 13.14 2.52 14.98
CA LYS A 35 12.09 2.37 13.96
C LYS A 35 11.36 1.02 14.01
N ARG A 36 12.01 -0.04 14.50
CA ARG A 36 11.53 -1.42 14.36
C ARG A 36 11.65 -2.24 15.65
N SER A 37 11.63 -1.58 16.79
CA SER A 37 11.70 -2.24 18.09
C SER A 37 10.71 -1.63 19.04
N ILE A 38 10.00 -2.49 19.79
CA ILE A 38 8.91 -2.10 20.68
C ILE A 38 9.07 -2.90 21.97
N ASP A 39 9.03 -2.22 23.11
CA ASP A 39 8.95 -2.83 24.41
C ASP A 39 7.53 -2.62 24.96
N VAL A 40 6.83 -3.69 25.26
CA VAL A 40 5.49 -3.69 25.82
C VAL A 40 5.57 -4.15 27.27
N PHE A 41 5.03 -3.36 28.18
CA PHE A 41 4.95 -3.68 29.60
C PHE A 41 3.53 -4.07 29.95
N GLY A 42 3.39 -5.18 30.66
CA GLY A 42 2.11 -5.64 31.18
C GLY A 42 1.48 -4.60 32.11
N VAL A 43 0.17 -4.47 32.04
CA VAL A 43 -0.65 -3.62 32.92
C VAL A 43 -1.78 -4.45 33.53
N GLU A 44 -2.18 -4.12 34.75
CA GLU A 44 -3.24 -4.87 35.43
C GLU A 44 -4.63 -4.56 34.86
N LYS A 45 -4.86 -3.31 34.45
CA LYS A 45 -6.17 -2.86 34.00
C LYS A 45 -6.04 -1.91 32.78
N LEU A 46 -6.91 -2.12 31.82
CA LEU A 46 -7.11 -1.21 30.70
C LEU A 46 -8.33 -0.32 30.95
N LYS A 47 -8.33 0.89 30.37
CA LYS A 47 -9.43 1.85 30.46
C LYS A 47 -10.17 1.97 29.14
N SER A 48 -11.43 2.35 29.17
CA SER A 48 -12.21 2.66 27.97
C SER A 48 -11.64 3.89 27.26
N VAL A 49 -11.66 3.88 25.92
CA VAL A 49 -11.21 5.00 25.10
C VAL A 49 -12.05 5.13 23.84
N VAL A 50 -12.10 6.34 23.30
CA VAL A 50 -12.57 6.61 21.95
C VAL A 50 -11.33 6.76 21.04
N HIS A 51 -11.28 5.97 19.98
CA HIS A 51 -10.20 6.00 18.99
C HIS A 51 -10.77 6.07 17.58
N LYS A 52 -10.30 7.04 16.81
CA LYS A 52 -10.59 7.11 15.38
C LYS A 52 -9.49 6.35 14.66
N VAL A 53 -9.84 5.24 14.04
CA VAL A 53 -8.92 4.44 13.21
C VAL A 53 -8.48 5.28 12.01
N ILE A 54 -7.22 5.11 11.60
CA ILE A 54 -6.71 5.76 10.39
C ILE A 54 -7.48 5.26 9.14
N PHE A 55 -7.41 6.03 8.06
CA PHE A 55 -7.95 5.58 6.78
C PHE A 55 -7.15 4.38 6.24
N ASP A 56 -7.82 3.52 5.47
CA ASP A 56 -7.18 2.42 4.77
C ASP A 56 -6.46 2.93 3.52
N ARG A 57 -5.11 2.86 3.53
CA ARG A 57 -4.27 3.28 2.40
C ARG A 57 -4.37 2.33 1.21
N ILE A 58 -4.73 1.05 1.44
CA ILE A 58 -4.90 0.06 0.38
C ILE A 58 -6.22 0.32 -0.35
N GLU A 59 -7.30 0.59 0.39
CA GLU A 59 -8.56 1.03 -0.19
C GLU A 59 -8.36 2.32 -1.01
N ALA A 60 -7.74 3.34 -0.43
CA ALA A 60 -7.45 4.59 -1.13
C ALA A 60 -6.61 4.36 -2.40
N GLY A 61 -5.56 3.53 -2.32
CA GLY A 61 -4.72 3.13 -3.45
C GLY A 61 -5.50 2.44 -4.55
N THR A 62 -6.42 1.57 -4.19
CA THR A 62 -7.30 0.86 -5.13
C THR A 62 -8.18 1.83 -5.92
N TYR A 63 -8.82 2.81 -5.24
CA TYR A 63 -9.63 3.82 -5.94
C TYR A 63 -8.80 4.77 -6.80
N ILE A 64 -7.58 5.10 -6.40
CA ILE A 64 -6.65 5.89 -7.23
C ILE A 64 -6.34 5.13 -8.53
N ILE A 65 -6.01 3.84 -8.42
CA ILE A 65 -5.68 2.97 -9.56
C ILE A 65 -6.92 2.80 -10.45
N ALA A 66 -8.10 2.57 -9.86
CA ALA A 66 -9.35 2.44 -10.60
C ALA A 66 -9.65 3.71 -11.42
N ALA A 67 -9.51 4.90 -10.82
CA ALA A 67 -9.70 6.16 -11.54
C ALA A 67 -8.70 6.32 -12.70
N ALA A 68 -7.43 5.94 -12.48
CA ALA A 68 -6.42 5.98 -13.53
C ALA A 68 -6.71 4.99 -14.66
N LEU A 69 -7.20 3.79 -14.33
CA LEU A 69 -7.53 2.73 -15.29
C LEU A 69 -8.71 3.10 -16.21
N THR A 70 -9.73 3.74 -15.62
CA THR A 70 -11.01 4.03 -16.31
C THR A 70 -11.07 5.42 -16.93
N ASN A 71 -9.95 6.13 -17.05
CA ASN A 71 -9.88 7.52 -17.50
C ASN A 71 -10.76 8.48 -16.68
N GLY A 72 -10.96 8.12 -15.41
CA GLY A 72 -11.82 8.85 -14.50
C GLY A 72 -11.11 9.98 -13.75
N ARG A 73 -11.92 10.69 -12.97
CA ARG A 73 -11.45 11.67 -12.00
C ARG A 73 -12.07 11.34 -10.64
N VAL A 74 -11.23 11.25 -9.60
CA VAL A 74 -11.70 10.99 -8.23
C VAL A 74 -11.05 11.95 -7.25
N LYS A 75 -11.81 12.36 -6.24
CA LYS A 75 -11.30 13.07 -5.06
C LYS A 75 -11.49 12.16 -3.84
N ILE A 76 -10.40 11.79 -3.20
CA ILE A 76 -10.41 10.98 -1.97
C ILE A 76 -10.13 11.90 -0.80
N THR A 77 -11.05 11.95 0.16
CA THR A 77 -11.03 12.83 1.32
C THR A 77 -10.72 12.06 2.61
N ASN A 78 -10.47 12.78 3.69
CA ASN A 78 -10.16 12.22 5.01
C ASN A 78 -8.92 11.31 5.04
N ILE A 79 -7.95 11.58 4.19
CA ILE A 79 -6.70 10.82 4.10
C ILE A 79 -5.50 11.71 4.44
N ASN A 80 -4.40 11.07 4.84
CA ASN A 80 -3.09 11.70 4.95
C ASN A 80 -2.19 11.21 3.80
N PRO A 81 -1.98 11.98 2.72
CA PRO A 81 -1.20 11.56 1.57
C PRO A 81 0.27 11.24 1.87
N LYS A 82 0.81 11.68 3.02
CA LYS A 82 2.21 11.42 3.40
C LYS A 82 2.49 9.94 3.61
N ILE A 83 1.51 9.19 4.14
CA ILE A 83 1.69 7.74 4.37
C ILE A 83 1.54 6.88 3.12
N MET A 84 1.18 7.49 1.97
CA MET A 84 1.06 6.86 0.65
C MET A 84 2.12 7.40 -0.32
N SER A 85 3.25 7.89 0.18
CA SER A 85 4.25 8.58 -0.65
C SER A 85 4.84 7.69 -1.74
N THR A 86 5.04 6.41 -1.46
CA THR A 86 5.61 5.44 -2.42
C THR A 86 4.63 5.13 -3.54
N GLU A 87 3.37 4.85 -3.21
CA GLU A 87 2.29 4.59 -4.16
C GLU A 87 2.04 5.80 -5.07
N ILE A 88 1.95 6.98 -4.46
CA ILE A 88 1.77 8.24 -5.20
C ILE A 88 2.97 8.53 -6.12
N SER A 89 4.20 8.30 -5.64
CA SER A 89 5.41 8.48 -6.44
C SER A 89 5.43 7.55 -7.64
N LEU A 90 5.05 6.28 -7.45
CA LEU A 90 4.96 5.31 -8.53
C LEU A 90 3.93 5.72 -9.58
N LEU A 91 2.73 6.08 -9.15
CA LEU A 91 1.64 6.49 -10.06
C LEU A 91 1.99 7.76 -10.83
N ASN A 92 2.70 8.70 -10.22
CA ASN A 92 3.23 9.87 -10.93
C ASN A 92 4.25 9.48 -12.01
N LYS A 93 5.12 8.46 -11.76
CA LYS A 93 6.03 7.91 -12.78
C LYS A 93 5.26 7.26 -13.95
N MET A 94 4.09 6.69 -13.66
CA MET A 94 3.16 6.18 -14.69
C MET A 94 2.40 7.29 -15.41
N ASN A 95 2.70 8.55 -15.12
CA ASN A 95 2.06 9.74 -15.69
C ASN A 95 0.63 9.99 -15.16
N VAL A 96 0.21 9.34 -14.08
CA VAL A 96 -1.06 9.63 -13.40
C VAL A 96 -0.93 10.95 -12.64
N LYS A 97 -1.80 11.91 -12.92
CA LYS A 97 -1.75 13.23 -12.28
C LYS A 97 -2.44 13.19 -10.92
N ILE A 98 -1.65 13.36 -9.85
CA ILE A 98 -2.15 13.35 -8.47
C ILE A 98 -1.86 14.70 -7.81
N ILE A 99 -2.90 15.44 -7.45
CA ILE A 99 -2.81 16.69 -6.69
C ILE A 99 -3.03 16.36 -5.22
N LYS A 100 -2.01 16.63 -4.40
CA LYS A 100 -2.02 16.39 -2.95
C LYS A 100 -2.38 17.65 -2.19
N LYS A 101 -3.26 17.53 -1.22
CA LYS A 101 -3.56 18.53 -0.19
C LYS A 101 -3.47 17.89 1.19
N LYS A 102 -3.59 18.67 2.27
CA LYS A 102 -3.40 18.19 3.64
C LYS A 102 -4.26 16.96 3.99
N HIS A 103 -5.52 16.94 3.54
CA HIS A 103 -6.51 15.91 3.94
C HIS A 103 -7.24 15.26 2.76
N TYR A 104 -6.75 15.48 1.53
CA TYR A 104 -7.32 14.85 0.35
C TYR A 104 -6.31 14.80 -0.81
N ILE A 105 -6.59 13.93 -1.74
CA ILE A 105 -5.96 13.90 -3.05
C ILE A 105 -7.02 13.99 -4.13
N THR A 106 -6.64 14.56 -5.27
CA THR A 106 -7.42 14.48 -6.51
C THR A 106 -6.60 13.78 -7.56
N VAL A 107 -7.19 12.77 -8.18
CA VAL A 107 -6.58 11.97 -9.23
C VAL A 107 -7.23 12.30 -10.55
N THR A 108 -6.42 12.48 -11.58
CA THR A 108 -6.89 12.65 -12.96
C THR A 108 -6.06 11.74 -13.85
N CYS A 109 -6.73 10.97 -14.69
CA CYS A 109 -6.05 10.05 -15.59
C CYS A 109 -5.30 10.81 -16.68
N PRO A 110 -4.10 10.37 -17.05
CA PRO A 110 -3.40 10.86 -18.24
C PRO A 110 -3.97 10.22 -19.51
N LYS A 111 -3.78 10.88 -20.65
CA LYS A 111 -4.09 10.29 -21.95
C LYS A 111 -3.25 9.03 -22.26
N LYS A 112 -2.03 8.97 -21.74
CA LYS A 112 -1.10 7.83 -21.92
C LYS A 112 -0.48 7.45 -20.58
N ILE A 113 -0.60 6.18 -20.20
CA ILE A 113 0.05 5.59 -19.03
C ILE A 113 1.42 5.08 -19.45
N LYS A 114 2.45 5.37 -18.65
CA LYS A 114 3.83 4.90 -18.87
C LYS A 114 4.09 3.60 -18.15
N SER A 115 4.85 2.71 -18.76
CA SER A 115 5.35 1.49 -18.14
C SER A 115 6.34 1.82 -17.00
N VAL A 116 6.35 0.97 -15.97
CA VAL A 116 7.25 1.09 -14.81
C VAL A 116 7.64 -0.29 -14.31
N ASN A 117 8.77 -0.34 -13.59
CA ASN A 117 9.19 -1.54 -12.87
C ASN A 117 9.06 -1.30 -11.37
N ILE A 118 8.49 -2.28 -10.66
CA ILE A 118 8.32 -2.24 -9.21
C ILE A 118 8.82 -3.51 -8.54
N THR A 119 9.13 -3.37 -7.26
CA THR A 119 9.38 -4.48 -6.36
C THR A 119 8.56 -4.28 -5.10
N THR A 120 7.77 -5.28 -4.71
CA THR A 120 7.04 -5.23 -3.44
C THR A 120 8.02 -5.31 -2.27
N ARG A 121 7.79 -4.50 -1.24
CA ARG A 121 8.63 -4.42 -0.04
C ARG A 121 7.79 -4.01 1.16
N PRO A 122 8.20 -4.38 2.39
CA PRO A 122 7.61 -3.83 3.61
C PRO A 122 7.62 -2.30 3.60
N TYR A 123 6.68 -1.70 4.30
CA TYR A 123 6.59 -0.24 4.43
C TYR A 123 7.94 0.39 4.86
N PRO A 124 8.34 1.51 4.26
CA PRO A 124 7.62 2.35 3.28
C PRO A 124 7.77 1.95 1.81
N GLY A 125 8.09 0.68 1.51
CA GLY A 125 8.12 0.17 0.14
C GLY A 125 6.71 0.04 -0.47
N PHE A 126 6.66 -0.43 -1.73
CA PHE A 126 5.38 -0.66 -2.41
C PHE A 126 4.67 -1.88 -1.83
N PRO A 127 3.43 -1.74 -1.34
CA PRO A 127 2.73 -2.82 -0.65
C PRO A 127 2.30 -3.94 -1.62
N THR A 128 2.46 -5.18 -1.17
CA THR A 128 1.99 -6.35 -1.92
C THR A 128 0.46 -6.36 -2.08
N ASP A 129 -0.29 -5.72 -1.19
CA ASP A 129 -1.75 -5.64 -1.24
C ASP A 129 -2.28 -4.76 -2.38
N LEU A 130 -1.45 -3.92 -2.98
CA LEU A 130 -1.75 -3.18 -4.21
C LEU A 130 -1.12 -3.81 -5.46
N GLN A 131 -0.47 -4.97 -5.35
CA GLN A 131 0.25 -5.61 -6.44
C GLN A 131 -0.68 -6.01 -7.59
N ALA A 132 -1.84 -6.59 -7.30
CA ALA A 132 -2.80 -6.99 -8.32
C ALA A 132 -3.41 -5.77 -9.04
N GLN A 133 -3.80 -4.75 -8.29
CA GLN A 133 -4.42 -3.53 -8.83
C GLN A 133 -3.45 -2.77 -9.75
N ILE A 134 -2.19 -2.62 -9.33
CA ILE A 134 -1.19 -1.95 -10.17
C ILE A 134 -0.85 -2.77 -11.42
N MET A 135 -0.89 -4.11 -11.33
CA MET A 135 -0.71 -4.98 -12.48
C MET A 135 -1.79 -4.74 -13.54
N VAL A 136 -3.04 -4.60 -13.12
CA VAL A 136 -4.14 -4.24 -14.04
C VAL A 136 -3.88 -2.89 -14.70
N LEU A 137 -3.42 -1.87 -13.97
CA LEU A 137 -3.08 -0.58 -14.58
C LEU A 137 -1.91 -0.72 -15.59
N MET A 138 -0.93 -1.59 -15.30
CA MET A 138 0.20 -1.84 -16.19
C MET A 138 -0.21 -2.48 -17.52
N THR A 139 -1.34 -3.19 -17.59
CA THR A 139 -1.84 -3.73 -18.89
C THR A 139 -2.23 -2.64 -19.87
N ARG A 140 -2.53 -1.43 -19.39
CA ARG A 140 -2.82 -0.25 -20.22
C ARG A 140 -1.64 0.69 -20.40
N ALA A 141 -0.48 0.34 -19.86
CA ALA A 141 0.71 1.18 -19.98
C ALA A 141 1.42 0.89 -21.32
N GLY A 142 1.83 1.93 -22.02
CA GLY A 142 2.64 1.74 -23.24
C GLY A 142 3.99 1.13 -22.92
N GLY A 143 4.28 -0.08 -23.47
CA GLY A 143 5.53 -0.79 -23.30
C GLY A 143 5.48 -1.92 -22.27
N ILE A 144 6.64 -2.30 -21.75
CA ILE A 144 6.78 -3.44 -20.82
C ILE A 144 6.97 -2.94 -19.42
N SER A 145 6.12 -3.43 -18.50
CA SER A 145 6.26 -3.24 -17.05
C SER A 145 6.71 -4.54 -16.40
N THR A 146 7.39 -4.44 -15.25
CA THR A 146 7.80 -5.61 -14.46
C THR A 146 7.38 -5.44 -13.00
N ILE A 147 6.81 -6.49 -12.43
CA ILE A 147 6.59 -6.60 -10.99
C ILE A 147 7.48 -7.71 -10.45
N LYS A 148 8.28 -7.41 -9.42
CA LYS A 148 8.96 -8.40 -8.61
C LYS A 148 8.28 -8.49 -7.25
N GLU A 149 7.71 -9.66 -6.93
CA GLU A 149 7.08 -9.95 -5.65
C GLU A 149 8.13 -10.54 -4.68
N ASN A 150 8.37 -9.84 -3.57
CA ASN A 150 9.38 -10.26 -2.58
C ASN A 150 8.77 -10.47 -1.18
N ILE A 151 7.46 -10.34 -1.03
CA ILE A 151 6.78 -10.44 0.28
C ILE A 151 6.15 -11.82 0.45
N PHE A 152 5.41 -12.27 -0.56
CA PHE A 152 4.71 -13.54 -0.52
C PHE A 152 5.06 -14.42 -1.70
N GLU A 153 5.10 -15.72 -1.45
CA GLU A 153 5.15 -16.73 -2.49
C GLU A 153 3.80 -16.88 -3.19
N ASN A 154 3.82 -17.33 -4.43
CA ASN A 154 2.60 -17.65 -5.23
C ASN A 154 1.55 -16.52 -5.32
N ARG A 155 1.98 -15.24 -5.27
CA ARG A 155 1.08 -14.07 -5.26
C ARG A 155 0.55 -13.67 -6.66
N PHE A 156 0.78 -14.48 -7.71
CA PHE A 156 0.34 -14.20 -9.08
C PHE A 156 -0.87 -15.04 -9.55
N MET A 157 -1.66 -15.60 -8.64
CA MET A 157 -2.82 -16.43 -8.99
C MET A 157 -3.86 -15.71 -9.85
N HIS A 158 -4.03 -14.39 -9.65
CA HIS A 158 -4.96 -13.55 -10.43
C HIS A 158 -4.53 -13.37 -11.90
N VAL A 159 -3.29 -13.72 -12.26
CA VAL A 159 -2.78 -13.56 -13.63
C VAL A 159 -3.50 -14.48 -14.62
N SER A 160 -3.92 -15.67 -14.20
CA SER A 160 -4.73 -16.58 -15.02
C SER A 160 -6.00 -15.88 -15.50
N GLU A 161 -6.70 -15.21 -14.60
CA GLU A 161 -7.95 -14.51 -14.92
C GLU A 161 -7.69 -13.26 -15.78
N LEU A 162 -6.64 -12.51 -15.50
CA LEU A 162 -6.26 -11.38 -16.35
C LEU A 162 -5.92 -11.81 -17.79
N ARG A 163 -5.25 -12.97 -17.95
CA ARG A 163 -4.99 -13.54 -19.29
C ARG A 163 -6.27 -13.95 -20.00
N ARG A 164 -7.24 -14.53 -19.32
CA ARG A 164 -8.57 -14.84 -19.88
C ARG A 164 -9.29 -13.58 -20.35
N MET A 165 -9.05 -12.44 -19.70
CA MET A 165 -9.55 -11.13 -20.11
C MET A 165 -8.70 -10.45 -21.21
N GLY A 166 -7.70 -11.15 -21.76
CA GLY A 166 -6.88 -10.67 -22.87
C GLY A 166 -5.56 -10.00 -22.47
N ALA A 167 -5.20 -9.97 -21.19
CA ALA A 167 -3.93 -9.37 -20.77
C ALA A 167 -2.72 -10.24 -21.18
N ASN A 168 -1.69 -9.60 -21.76
CA ASN A 168 -0.43 -10.27 -22.10
C ASN A 168 0.55 -10.15 -20.91
N ILE A 169 0.62 -11.20 -20.10
CA ILE A 169 1.45 -11.25 -18.88
C ILE A 169 2.25 -12.55 -18.90
N LYS A 170 3.56 -12.48 -18.62
CA LYS A 170 4.43 -13.67 -18.47
C LYS A 170 5.02 -13.71 -17.06
N ILE A 171 4.96 -14.87 -16.40
CA ILE A 171 5.49 -15.10 -15.04
C ILE A 171 6.80 -15.87 -15.13
N PHE A 172 7.79 -15.44 -14.35
CA PHE A 172 9.12 -16.04 -14.22
C PHE A 172 9.48 -16.08 -12.73
N GLY A 173 9.14 -17.17 -12.04
CA GLY A 173 9.31 -17.28 -10.61
C GLY A 173 8.56 -16.17 -9.85
N ASN A 174 9.28 -15.35 -9.10
CA ASN A 174 8.71 -14.22 -8.36
C ASN A 174 8.61 -12.92 -9.17
N LYS A 175 8.70 -13.00 -10.50
CA LYS A 175 8.58 -11.84 -11.40
C LYS A 175 7.47 -12.03 -12.41
N ALA A 176 6.74 -10.96 -12.69
CA ALA A 176 5.78 -10.89 -13.80
C ALA A 176 6.21 -9.77 -14.76
N LYS A 177 6.23 -10.08 -16.07
CA LYS A 177 6.35 -9.09 -17.15
C LYS A 177 4.97 -8.85 -17.75
N ILE A 178 4.56 -7.60 -17.82
CA ILE A 178 3.28 -7.15 -18.32
C ILE A 178 3.55 -6.38 -19.62
N PHE A 179 3.01 -6.84 -20.73
CA PHE A 179 3.09 -6.23 -22.05
C PHE A 179 1.81 -5.43 -22.23
N GLY A 180 1.87 -4.12 -22.00
CA GLY A 180 0.74 -3.23 -22.08
C GLY A 180 0.64 -2.52 -23.43
N GLY A 181 -0.56 -2.01 -23.75
CA GLY A 181 -0.86 -1.31 -25.00
C GLY A 181 -2.34 -1.16 -25.24
#